data_ef0a2e96a4fe8436c8858c3c61aed0cb
#
_entry.id   ef0a2e96a4fe8436c8858c3c61aed0cb
#
_cell.length_a   1.000
_cell.length_b   1.000
_cell.length_c   1.000
_cell.angle_alpha   90.00
_cell.angle_beta   90.00
_cell.angle_gamma   90.00
#
_symmetry.space_group_name_H-M   'P 1'
#
loop_
_entity.id
_entity.type
_entity.pdbx_description
1 polymer ?
#
loop_
_entity_poly.entity_id
_entity_poly.type
_entity_poly.pdbx_seq_one_letter_code
_entity_poly.pdbx_strand_id
1 'polypeptide(L)'
;MTGRNELTRDLGQIPRDEDGPVFRAPWEAATFALAVRLSQQGHFTWGEWTETLTQEIAEAQRRGDPDLGNTYYHHWASALERLCAEKDLVGRRDMDRRKEEWRRAYLNTPHGKPIELSAAFRHTPRVD
;
A
#
# COMPACT_ATOMS: atom_id res chain seq x y z
N MET A 1 -6.36 23.90 1.06
CA MET A 1 -6.22 22.52 0.53
C MET A 1 -5.01 21.87 1.18
N THR A 2 -5.23 20.71 1.76
CA THR A 2 -4.18 20.00 2.49
C THR A 2 -3.25 19.29 1.51
N GLY A 3 -1.97 19.70 1.45
CA GLY A 3 -0.98 19.04 0.62
C GLY A 3 -0.50 17.73 1.24
N ARG A 4 0.19 16.90 0.44
CA ARG A 4 0.73 15.64 0.93
C ARG A 4 1.63 15.81 2.15
N ASN A 5 2.43 16.88 2.18
CA ASN A 5 3.33 17.15 3.30
C ASN A 5 2.57 17.45 4.59
N GLU A 6 1.42 18.09 4.50
CA GLU A 6 0.60 18.36 5.67
C GLU A 6 -0.04 17.09 6.20
N LEU A 7 -0.56 16.23 5.30
CA LEU A 7 -1.17 14.97 5.69
C LEU A 7 -0.18 14.02 6.36
N THR A 8 1.07 14.02 5.89
CA THR A 8 2.09 13.10 6.40
C THR A 8 2.91 13.69 7.54
N ARG A 9 2.67 14.95 7.90
CA ARG A 9 3.44 15.64 8.95
C ARG A 9 3.34 14.92 10.29
N ASP A 10 2.17 14.35 10.59
CA ASP A 10 1.91 13.64 11.83
C ASP A 10 2.40 12.18 11.82
N LEU A 11 2.92 11.72 10.68
CA LEU A 11 3.40 10.36 10.50
C LEU A 11 4.93 10.28 10.61
N GLY A 12 5.51 10.82 11.63
CA GLY A 12 6.93 11.09 11.82
C GLY A 12 7.96 10.10 11.27
N GLN A 13 7.56 8.88 10.93
CA GLN A 13 8.45 7.83 10.44
C GLN A 13 8.46 7.67 8.93
N ILE A 14 7.63 8.42 8.19
CA ILE A 14 7.56 8.29 6.74
C ILE A 14 8.88 8.75 6.12
N PRO A 15 9.49 7.96 5.21
CA PRO A 15 10.71 8.40 4.53
C PRO A 15 10.46 9.67 3.73
N ARG A 16 11.30 10.67 3.90
CA ARG A 16 11.14 11.98 3.27
C ARG A 16 12.45 12.50 2.74
N ASP A 17 12.33 13.33 1.68
CA ASP A 17 13.39 14.21 1.24
C ASP A 17 12.85 15.65 1.23
N GLU A 18 13.57 16.60 0.59
CA GLU A 18 13.19 17.99 0.53
C GLU A 18 11.82 18.21 -0.14
N ASP A 19 11.46 17.34 -1.07
CA ASP A 19 10.22 17.47 -1.85
C ASP A 19 9.05 16.68 -1.25
N GLY A 20 9.27 15.94 -0.17
CA GLY A 20 8.22 15.19 0.52
C GLY A 20 8.52 13.70 0.64
N PRO A 21 7.47 12.86 0.69
CA PRO A 21 7.66 11.41 0.86
C PRO A 21 8.45 10.78 -0.28
N VAL A 22 9.33 9.85 0.05
CA VAL A 22 10.16 9.12 -0.90
C VAL A 22 9.62 7.71 -1.07
N PHE A 23 9.51 7.27 -2.32
CA PHE A 23 9.05 5.93 -2.66
C PHE A 23 10.15 5.18 -3.39
N ARG A 24 10.38 3.93 -3.00
CA ARG A 24 11.41 3.07 -3.62
C ARG A 24 10.86 2.27 -4.79
N ALA A 25 9.54 2.12 -4.86
CA ALA A 25 8.88 1.33 -5.87
C ALA A 25 7.52 1.95 -6.20
N PRO A 26 7.01 1.75 -7.43
CA PRO A 26 5.71 2.31 -7.81
C PRO A 26 4.55 1.89 -6.92
N TRP A 27 4.57 0.67 -6.38
CA TRP A 27 3.47 0.21 -5.51
C TRP A 27 3.39 0.99 -4.20
N GLU A 28 4.50 1.50 -3.71
CA GLU A 28 4.52 2.33 -2.50
C GLU A 28 3.80 3.65 -2.75
N ALA A 29 4.10 4.29 -3.88
CA ALA A 29 3.42 5.51 -4.27
C ALA A 29 1.93 5.28 -4.50
N ALA A 30 1.57 4.16 -5.13
CA ALA A 30 0.18 3.81 -5.38
C ALA A 30 -0.58 3.58 -4.07
N THR A 31 0.01 2.88 -3.11
CA THR A 31 -0.58 2.65 -1.79
C THR A 31 -0.80 3.97 -1.05
N PHE A 32 0.20 4.83 -1.05
CA PHE A 32 0.11 6.15 -0.45
C PHE A 32 -1.03 6.96 -1.07
N ALA A 33 -1.05 7.05 -2.39
CA ALA A 33 -2.06 7.83 -3.11
C ALA A 33 -3.47 7.30 -2.85
N LEU A 34 -3.64 5.98 -2.80
CA LEU A 34 -4.94 5.37 -2.58
C LEU A 34 -5.46 5.66 -1.17
N ALA A 35 -4.61 5.56 -0.16
CA ALA A 35 -5.00 5.87 1.22
C ALA A 35 -5.44 7.34 1.35
N VAL A 36 -4.66 8.26 0.78
CA VAL A 36 -5.00 9.67 0.79
C VAL A 36 -6.31 9.92 0.06
N ARG A 37 -6.48 9.34 -1.11
CA ARG A 37 -7.67 9.52 -1.93
C ARG A 37 -8.94 9.01 -1.22
N LEU A 38 -8.87 7.82 -0.64
CA LEU A 38 -10.01 7.27 0.08
C LEU A 38 -10.39 8.13 1.29
N SER A 39 -9.40 8.66 1.99
CA SER A 39 -9.65 9.59 3.08
C SER A 39 -10.30 10.88 2.58
N GLN A 40 -9.80 11.44 1.48
CA GLN A 40 -10.38 12.65 0.89
C GLN A 40 -11.80 12.43 0.39
N GLN A 41 -12.13 11.24 -0.03
CA GLN A 41 -13.47 10.87 -0.47
C GLN A 41 -14.42 10.54 0.70
N GLY A 42 -13.92 10.56 1.92
CA GLY A 42 -14.73 10.37 3.12
C GLY A 42 -14.97 8.91 3.51
N HIS A 43 -14.26 7.96 2.92
CA HIS A 43 -14.44 6.55 3.27
C HIS A 43 -13.93 6.23 4.67
N PHE A 44 -12.93 6.96 5.13
CA PHE A 44 -12.45 6.94 6.50
C PHE A 44 -11.81 8.29 6.79
N THR A 45 -11.71 8.64 8.07
CA THR A 45 -11.03 9.87 8.47
C THR A 45 -9.52 9.64 8.47
N TRP A 46 -8.76 10.71 8.33
CA TRP A 46 -7.30 10.60 8.44
C TRP A 46 -6.88 10.14 9.84
N GLY A 47 -7.65 10.50 10.86
CA GLY A 47 -7.43 9.98 12.22
C GLY A 47 -7.59 8.47 12.31
N GLU A 48 -8.63 7.93 11.68
CA GLU A 48 -8.81 6.48 11.59
C GLU A 48 -7.64 5.81 10.88
N TRP A 49 -7.17 6.42 9.80
CA TRP A 49 -6.00 5.93 9.08
C TRP A 49 -4.76 5.88 9.95
N THR A 50 -4.42 7.01 10.60
CA THR A 50 -3.20 7.08 11.41
C THR A 50 -3.27 6.12 12.60
N GLU A 51 -4.43 5.96 13.20
CA GLU A 51 -4.61 5.00 14.30
C GLU A 51 -4.38 3.56 13.81
N THR A 52 -4.96 3.20 12.68
CA THR A 52 -4.81 1.86 12.12
C THR A 52 -3.35 1.59 11.74
N LEU A 53 -2.71 2.56 11.09
CA LEU A 53 -1.31 2.45 10.72
C LEU A 53 -0.41 2.27 11.96
N THR A 54 -0.65 3.06 12.99
CA THR A 54 0.09 2.96 14.24
C THR A 54 -0.05 1.58 14.85
N GLN A 55 -1.25 1.03 14.85
CA GLN A 55 -1.49 -0.32 15.37
C GLN A 55 -0.75 -1.38 14.57
N GLU A 56 -0.75 -1.25 13.23
CA GLU A 56 -0.03 -2.19 12.36
C GLU A 56 1.47 -2.14 12.60
N ILE A 57 2.04 -0.95 12.76
CA ILE A 57 3.46 -0.79 13.06
C ILE A 57 3.80 -1.40 14.42
N ALA A 58 3.00 -1.10 15.44
CA ALA A 58 3.22 -1.62 16.78
C ALA A 58 3.18 -3.16 16.81
N GLU A 59 2.24 -3.74 16.06
CA GLU A 59 2.14 -5.20 15.99
C GLU A 59 3.33 -5.82 15.25
N ALA A 60 3.78 -5.17 14.17
CA ALA A 60 4.97 -5.63 13.46
C ALA A 60 6.21 -5.59 14.35
N GLN A 61 6.35 -4.54 15.17
CA GLN A 61 7.45 -4.43 16.12
C GLN A 61 7.40 -5.55 17.16
N ARG A 62 6.21 -5.91 17.63
CA ARG A 62 6.06 -7.05 18.54
C ARG A 62 6.46 -8.37 17.90
N ARG A 63 6.33 -8.49 16.57
CA ARG A 63 6.77 -9.67 15.83
C ARG A 63 8.26 -9.64 15.48
N GLY A 64 8.97 -8.59 15.87
CA GLY A 64 10.41 -8.48 15.66
C GLY A 64 10.84 -7.68 14.44
N ASP A 65 9.92 -6.96 13.80
CA ASP A 65 10.26 -6.07 12.68
C ASP A 65 11.04 -4.87 13.24
N PRO A 66 12.31 -4.68 12.84
CA PRO A 66 13.11 -3.58 13.36
C PRO A 66 12.70 -2.20 12.84
N ASP A 67 11.84 -2.15 11.82
CA ASP A 67 11.35 -0.92 11.19
C ASP A 67 12.49 0.03 10.79
N LEU A 68 13.37 -0.48 9.95
CA LEU A 68 14.51 0.28 9.44
C LEU A 68 14.14 1.12 8.20
N GLY A 69 12.86 1.35 7.97
CA GLY A 69 12.35 2.12 6.84
C GLY A 69 12.06 1.29 5.59
N ASN A 70 12.59 0.08 5.48
CA ASN A 70 12.38 -0.78 4.32
C ASN A 70 11.04 -1.53 4.33
N THR A 71 10.37 -1.59 5.48
CA THR A 71 9.08 -2.24 5.62
C THR A 71 7.93 -1.25 5.86
N TYR A 72 8.24 0.03 5.89
CA TYR A 72 7.26 1.05 6.28
C TYR A 72 6.01 1.02 5.41
N TYR A 73 6.16 0.98 4.08
CA TYR A 73 5.01 0.96 3.18
C TYR A 73 4.28 -0.38 3.16
N HIS A 74 4.90 -1.46 3.61
CA HIS A 74 4.18 -2.71 3.85
C HIS A 74 3.14 -2.53 4.97
N HIS A 75 3.45 -1.72 5.98
CA HIS A 75 2.48 -1.38 7.03
C HIS A 75 1.33 -0.55 6.47
N TRP A 76 1.62 0.34 5.51
CA TRP A 76 0.57 1.09 4.81
C TRP A 76 -0.38 0.16 4.07
N ALA A 77 0.17 -0.81 3.36
CA ALA A 77 -0.64 -1.78 2.63
C ALA A 77 -1.51 -2.60 3.58
N SER A 78 -0.95 -3.05 4.70
CA SER A 78 -1.69 -3.82 5.70
C SER A 78 -2.80 -2.98 6.34
N ALA A 79 -2.52 -1.72 6.68
CA ALA A 79 -3.49 -0.81 7.25
C ALA A 79 -4.63 -0.53 6.25
N LEU A 80 -4.28 -0.35 5.00
CA LEU A 80 -5.27 -0.10 3.94
C LEU A 80 -6.19 -1.31 3.77
N GLU A 81 -5.64 -2.51 3.71
CA GLU A 81 -6.42 -3.74 3.62
C GLU A 81 -7.38 -3.87 4.80
N ARG A 82 -6.88 -3.60 5.99
CA ARG A 82 -7.68 -3.68 7.21
C ARG A 82 -8.84 -2.70 7.20
N LEU A 83 -8.58 -1.43 6.87
CA LEU A 83 -9.63 -0.42 6.82
C LEU A 83 -10.65 -0.70 5.73
N CYS A 84 -10.19 -1.12 4.55
CA CYS A 84 -11.11 -1.47 3.47
C CYS A 84 -12.04 -2.61 3.87
N ALA A 85 -11.51 -3.59 4.60
CA ALA A 85 -12.33 -4.70 5.09
C ALA A 85 -13.30 -4.24 6.19
N GLU A 86 -12.83 -3.47 7.15
CA GLU A 86 -13.66 -2.96 8.26
C GLU A 86 -14.77 -2.04 7.78
N LYS A 87 -14.50 -1.23 6.76
CA LYS A 87 -15.47 -0.31 6.19
C LYS A 87 -16.29 -0.92 5.05
N ASP A 88 -16.05 -2.19 4.76
CA ASP A 88 -16.73 -2.94 3.71
C ASP A 88 -16.65 -2.25 2.34
N LEU A 89 -15.50 -1.65 2.05
CA LEU A 89 -15.26 -0.99 0.77
C LEU A 89 -14.97 -1.99 -0.33
N VAL A 90 -14.27 -3.08 0.01
CA VAL A 90 -13.96 -4.18 -0.89
C VAL A 90 -14.09 -5.46 -0.09
N GLY A 91 -14.79 -6.45 -0.62
CA GLY A 91 -14.91 -7.75 0.03
C GLY A 91 -13.53 -8.38 0.16
N ARG A 92 -13.30 -9.09 1.27
CA ARG A 92 -12.00 -9.71 1.54
C ARG A 92 -11.57 -10.67 0.43
N ARG A 93 -12.53 -11.41 -0.12
CA ARG A 93 -12.26 -12.33 -1.22
C ARG A 93 -11.79 -11.58 -2.46
N ASP A 94 -12.36 -10.42 -2.73
CA ASP A 94 -11.95 -9.58 -3.87
C ASP A 94 -10.57 -8.98 -3.66
N MET A 95 -10.23 -8.60 -2.43
CA MET A 95 -8.90 -8.11 -2.10
C MET A 95 -7.85 -9.20 -2.31
N ASP A 96 -8.11 -10.40 -1.81
CA ASP A 96 -7.19 -11.53 -1.96
C ASP A 96 -6.99 -11.87 -3.43
N ARG A 97 -8.07 -11.85 -4.20
CA ARG A 97 -8.02 -12.08 -5.65
C ARG A 97 -7.16 -11.02 -6.34
N ARG A 98 -7.33 -9.75 -5.99
CA ARG A 98 -6.55 -8.67 -6.60
C ARG A 98 -5.08 -8.74 -6.23
N LYS A 99 -4.78 -9.11 -4.99
CA LYS A 99 -3.39 -9.34 -4.56
C LYS A 99 -2.75 -10.44 -5.36
N GLU A 100 -3.47 -11.54 -5.57
CA GLU A 100 -2.98 -12.66 -6.38
C GLU A 100 -2.77 -12.25 -7.84
N GLU A 101 -3.67 -11.43 -8.39
CA GLU A 101 -3.51 -10.91 -9.75
C GLU A 101 -2.24 -10.06 -9.86
N TRP A 102 -1.99 -9.17 -8.90
CA TRP A 102 -0.76 -8.36 -8.91
C TRP A 102 0.49 -9.21 -8.74
N ARG A 103 0.40 -10.25 -7.90
CA ARG A 103 1.52 -11.18 -7.75
C ARG A 103 1.83 -11.87 -9.08
N ARG A 104 0.81 -12.34 -9.78
CA ARG A 104 0.99 -12.96 -11.10
C ARG A 104 1.50 -11.96 -12.13
N ALA A 105 1.02 -10.74 -12.08
CA ALA A 105 1.52 -9.69 -12.97
C ALA A 105 3.02 -9.45 -12.76
N TYR A 106 3.45 -9.40 -11.50
CA TYR A 106 4.87 -9.27 -11.16
C TYR A 106 5.68 -10.44 -11.73
N LEU A 107 5.21 -11.66 -11.50
CA LEU A 107 5.93 -12.86 -11.95
C LEU A 107 5.99 -12.96 -13.48
N ASN A 108 4.96 -12.44 -14.17
CA ASN A 108 4.87 -12.51 -15.62
C ASN A 108 5.53 -11.33 -16.33
N THR A 109 6.05 -10.37 -15.58
CA THR A 109 6.65 -9.17 -16.16
C THR A 109 8.16 -9.35 -16.25
N PRO A 110 8.76 -9.18 -17.45
CA PRO A 110 10.20 -9.27 -17.59
C PRO A 110 10.91 -8.22 -16.76
N HIS A 111 12.10 -8.55 -16.30
CA HIS A 111 12.94 -7.62 -15.55
C HIS A 111 13.16 -6.33 -16.35
N GLY A 112 13.00 -5.19 -15.69
CA GLY A 112 13.17 -3.88 -16.31
C GLY A 112 11.96 -3.35 -17.04
N LYS A 113 10.85 -4.08 -17.06
CA LYS A 113 9.59 -3.61 -17.66
C LYS A 113 8.61 -3.16 -16.60
N PRO A 114 7.72 -2.19 -16.91
CA PRO A 114 6.68 -1.80 -15.97
C PRO A 114 5.75 -2.97 -15.67
N ILE A 115 5.36 -3.09 -14.41
CA ILE A 115 4.39 -4.12 -14.01
C ILE A 115 3.00 -3.59 -14.29
N GLU A 116 2.25 -4.30 -15.13
CA GLU A 116 0.88 -3.97 -15.46
C GLU A 116 -0.04 -5.09 -15.02
N LEU A 117 -1.21 -4.74 -14.52
CA LEU A 117 -2.16 -5.73 -14.03
C LEU A 117 -2.56 -6.73 -15.11
N SER A 118 -2.65 -6.26 -16.37
CA SER A 118 -2.97 -7.13 -17.51
C SER A 118 -2.00 -8.31 -17.65
N ALA A 119 -0.76 -8.19 -17.17
CA ALA A 119 0.21 -9.27 -17.22
C ALA A 119 -0.22 -10.49 -16.40
N ALA A 120 -1.10 -10.31 -15.40
CA ALA A 120 -1.62 -11.43 -14.61
C ALA A 120 -2.43 -12.42 -15.45
N PHE A 121 -2.97 -11.95 -16.57
CA PHE A 121 -3.85 -12.74 -17.44
C PHE A 121 -3.14 -13.17 -18.72
N ARG A 122 -1.87 -12.82 -18.88
CA ARG A 122 -1.11 -13.31 -20.02
C ARG A 122 -0.90 -14.80 -19.85
N HIS A 123 -1.30 -15.52 -20.87
CA HIS A 123 -0.80 -16.87 -21.00
C HIS A 123 0.67 -16.76 -21.32
N THR A 124 1.51 -17.04 -20.36
CA THR A 124 2.84 -17.51 -20.68
C THR A 124 2.61 -18.59 -21.73
N PRO A 125 3.33 -18.53 -22.87
CA PRO A 125 3.27 -19.64 -23.80
C PRO A 125 3.63 -20.85 -22.99
N ARG A 126 2.60 -21.45 -22.51
CA ARG A 126 2.77 -22.73 -21.88
C ARG A 126 3.39 -23.61 -22.89
N VAL A 127 4.45 -24.14 -22.47
CA VAL A 127 4.99 -25.28 -23.13
C VAL A 127 4.04 -26.42 -22.82
N ASP A 128 2.88 -26.32 -23.36
CA ASP A 128 1.93 -27.40 -23.24
C ASP A 128 2.19 -28.37 -24.37
#